data_82fdaa320183fd7f4cac709da559ab2a
#
_entry.id   82fdaa320183fd7f4cac709da559ab2a
#
_cell.length_a   1.000
_cell.length_b   1.000
_cell.length_c   1.000
_cell.angle_alpha   90.00
_cell.angle_beta   90.00
_cell.angle_gamma   90.00
#
_symmetry.space_group_name_H-M   'P 1'
#
loop_
_entity.id
_entity.type
_entity.pdbx_description
1 polymer ?
#
loop_
_entity_poly.entity_id
_entity_poly.type
_entity_poly.pdbx_seq_one_letter_code
_entity_poly.pdbx_strand_id
1 'polypeptide(L)'
;MKYAISLIVSTLFSLYVQASETITWPSLRPLQSQYQNLSPSNKALLSEIYAYEVVKKTRQLSPMENDGYTQRVTLAKKFGLDVQEMLEQRTQQTSDVVPELNIKDMKMAGFLVPIEMEGLIGTQFLLVPTAGACIHTPPPPINQTILVKFPEGHELQSLYTPVWVTGDIKSSSVKTSVALSDGDQAIQTGYVINASGIELYQ
;
A
#
# COMPACT_ATOMS: atom_id res chain seq x y z
N MET A 1 47.97 -50.47 30.51
CA MET A 1 47.86 -49.12 29.94
C MET A 1 46.61 -49.08 29.08
N LYS A 2 45.53 -48.41 29.57
CA LYS A 2 44.25 -48.27 28.86
C LYS A 2 44.15 -46.81 28.45
N TYR A 3 44.24 -46.49 27.15
CA TYR A 3 44.01 -45.15 26.61
C TYR A 3 42.51 -44.96 26.40
N ALA A 4 41.91 -44.03 27.16
CA ALA A 4 40.55 -43.57 26.93
C ALA A 4 40.59 -42.46 25.86
N ILE A 5 40.03 -42.72 24.70
CA ILE A 5 39.82 -41.73 23.62
C ILE A 5 38.53 -40.98 23.96
N SER A 6 38.66 -39.74 24.40
CA SER A 6 37.53 -38.82 24.62
C SER A 6 37.10 -38.20 23.27
N LEU A 7 35.94 -38.63 22.77
CA LEU A 7 35.33 -38.08 21.54
C LEU A 7 34.63 -36.77 21.88
N ILE A 8 35.23 -35.64 21.54
CA ILE A 8 34.58 -34.32 21.65
C ILE A 8 33.65 -34.17 20.43
N VAL A 9 32.34 -34.35 20.66
CA VAL A 9 31.30 -34.02 19.68
C VAL A 9 31.08 -32.54 19.72
N SER A 10 31.68 -31.83 18.78
CA SER A 10 31.42 -30.40 18.55
C SER A 10 30.10 -30.25 17.79
N THR A 11 29.02 -29.92 18.49
CA THR A 11 27.73 -29.55 17.86
C THR A 11 27.85 -28.16 17.26
N LEU A 12 28.04 -28.09 15.95
CA LEU A 12 27.91 -26.87 15.17
C LEU A 12 26.43 -26.44 15.20
N PHE A 13 26.12 -25.49 16.05
CA PHE A 13 24.81 -24.79 16.04
C PHE A 13 24.82 -23.86 14.83
N SER A 14 24.30 -24.33 13.70
CA SER A 14 24.04 -23.48 12.53
C SER A 14 22.96 -22.48 12.88
N LEU A 15 23.34 -21.22 13.11
CA LEU A 15 22.40 -20.11 13.18
C LEU A 15 21.78 -19.94 11.79
N TYR A 16 20.59 -20.44 11.59
CA TYR A 16 19.77 -20.09 10.44
C TYR A 16 19.36 -18.64 10.60
N VAL A 17 20.06 -17.74 9.95
CA VAL A 17 19.57 -16.38 9.73
C VAL A 17 18.42 -16.50 8.72
N GLN A 18 17.20 -16.44 9.21
CA GLN A 18 16.03 -16.38 8.36
C GLN A 18 15.98 -14.97 7.76
N ALA A 19 16.19 -14.86 6.45
CA ALA A 19 16.06 -13.58 5.77
C ALA A 19 14.58 -13.18 5.78
N SER A 20 14.32 -11.92 6.17
CA SER A 20 12.96 -11.37 6.14
C SER A 20 12.36 -11.45 4.74
N GLU A 21 11.11 -11.86 4.63
CA GLU A 21 10.39 -11.90 3.36
C GLU A 21 10.15 -10.49 2.86
N THR A 22 10.61 -10.17 1.64
CA THR A 22 10.36 -8.86 1.04
C THR A 22 8.99 -8.82 0.40
N ILE A 23 8.13 -7.95 0.91
CA ILE A 23 6.78 -7.69 0.39
C ILE A 23 6.79 -6.41 -0.46
N THR A 24 6.03 -6.42 -1.53
CA THR A 24 5.91 -5.28 -2.46
C THR A 24 4.47 -4.75 -2.49
N TRP A 25 4.29 -3.48 -2.85
CA TRP A 25 2.98 -2.85 -2.96
C TRP A 25 1.99 -3.58 -3.90
N PRO A 26 2.43 -4.16 -5.05
CA PRO A 26 1.54 -4.97 -5.87
C PRO A 26 0.97 -6.21 -5.17
N SER A 27 1.73 -6.85 -4.26
CA SER A 27 1.27 -8.05 -3.54
C SER A 27 0.18 -7.77 -2.50
N LEU A 28 -0.03 -6.51 -2.15
CA LEU A 28 -1.11 -6.07 -1.27
C LEU A 28 -2.43 -5.80 -2.01
N ARG A 29 -2.48 -6.05 -3.30
CA ARG A 29 -3.71 -5.97 -4.09
C ARG A 29 -4.29 -7.36 -4.27
N PRO A 30 -5.62 -7.53 -4.19
CA PRO A 30 -6.26 -8.82 -4.49
C PRO A 30 -5.86 -9.32 -5.87
N LEU A 31 -5.69 -10.62 -5.99
CA LEU A 31 -5.24 -11.25 -7.23
C LEU A 31 -6.26 -11.10 -8.36
N GLN A 32 -5.74 -10.71 -9.51
CA GLN A 32 -6.24 -10.86 -10.88
C GLN A 32 -7.70 -10.47 -11.16
N SER A 33 -7.86 -9.23 -11.56
CA SER A 33 -9.00 -8.84 -12.40
C SER A 33 -8.57 -8.79 -13.89
N GLN A 34 -9.52 -8.92 -14.80
CA GLN A 34 -9.28 -8.70 -16.23
C GLN A 34 -8.66 -7.32 -16.49
N TYR A 35 -8.97 -6.33 -15.67
CA TYR A 35 -8.39 -4.99 -15.71
C TYR A 35 -6.85 -5.00 -15.65
N GLN A 36 -6.22 -5.89 -14.86
CA GLN A 36 -4.76 -5.98 -14.77
C GLN A 36 -4.11 -6.40 -16.09
N ASN A 37 -4.79 -7.25 -16.86
CA ASN A 37 -4.31 -7.82 -18.11
C ASN A 37 -4.57 -6.92 -19.33
N LEU A 38 -5.25 -5.77 -19.15
CA LEU A 38 -5.51 -4.83 -20.22
C LEU A 38 -4.22 -4.17 -20.72
N SER A 39 -4.22 -3.84 -22.02
CA SER A 39 -3.17 -3.03 -22.62
C SER A 39 -3.06 -1.66 -21.96
N PRO A 40 -1.87 -1.00 -21.98
CA PRO A 40 -1.71 0.34 -21.44
C PRO A 40 -2.70 1.35 -22.01
N SER A 41 -3.01 1.27 -23.33
CA SER A 41 -3.98 2.14 -23.99
C SER A 41 -5.41 1.93 -23.48
N ASN A 42 -5.82 0.68 -23.25
CA ASN A 42 -7.14 0.38 -22.68
C ASN A 42 -7.25 0.83 -21.23
N LYS A 43 -6.18 0.68 -20.45
CA LYS A 43 -6.12 1.22 -19.08
C LYS A 43 -6.23 2.74 -19.06
N ALA A 44 -5.56 3.44 -19.98
CA ALA A 44 -5.65 4.89 -20.10
C ALA A 44 -7.08 5.32 -20.47
N LEU A 45 -7.70 4.68 -21.44
CA LEU A 45 -9.08 4.95 -21.85
C LEU A 45 -10.06 4.77 -20.68
N LEU A 46 -9.96 3.67 -19.93
CA LEU A 46 -10.79 3.43 -18.75
C LEU A 46 -10.50 4.42 -17.63
N SER A 47 -9.27 4.91 -17.51
CA SER A 47 -8.93 5.94 -16.52
C SER A 47 -9.58 7.28 -16.85
N GLU A 48 -9.65 7.64 -18.14
CA GLU A 48 -10.38 8.83 -18.57
C GLU A 48 -11.89 8.70 -18.33
N ILE A 49 -12.48 7.54 -18.64
CA ILE A 49 -13.91 7.27 -18.34
C ILE A 49 -14.17 7.37 -16.83
N TYR A 50 -13.29 6.79 -16.01
CA TYR A 50 -13.41 6.86 -14.56
C TYR A 50 -13.36 8.29 -14.02
N ALA A 51 -12.54 9.16 -14.61
CA ALA A 51 -12.50 10.57 -14.23
C ALA A 51 -13.88 11.25 -14.39
N TYR A 52 -14.60 10.96 -15.46
CA TYR A 52 -15.98 11.45 -15.64
C TYR A 52 -16.94 10.84 -14.59
N GLU A 53 -16.79 9.56 -14.27
CA GLU A 53 -17.63 8.92 -13.24
C GLU A 53 -17.41 9.54 -11.85
N VAL A 54 -16.19 9.95 -11.53
CA VAL A 54 -15.91 10.69 -10.29
C VAL A 54 -16.61 12.05 -10.30
N VAL A 55 -16.54 12.79 -11.40
CA VAL A 55 -17.25 14.08 -11.53
C VAL A 55 -18.76 13.91 -11.39
N LYS A 56 -19.34 12.86 -12.01
CA LYS A 56 -20.79 12.54 -11.91
C LYS A 56 -21.27 12.31 -10.49
N LYS A 57 -20.41 11.90 -9.57
CA LYS A 57 -20.75 11.75 -8.14
C LYS A 57 -20.93 13.08 -7.41
N THR A 58 -20.33 14.15 -7.91
CA THR A 58 -20.32 15.47 -7.28
C THR A 58 -21.22 16.47 -7.96
N ARG A 59 -21.38 16.36 -9.30
CA ARG A 59 -22.22 17.26 -10.13
C ARG A 59 -22.60 16.57 -11.45
N GLN A 60 -23.53 17.16 -12.16
CA GLN A 60 -23.82 16.76 -13.55
C GLN A 60 -22.68 17.17 -14.48
N LEU A 61 -22.43 16.37 -15.50
CA LEU A 61 -21.50 16.71 -16.58
C LEU A 61 -22.07 17.86 -17.44
N SER A 62 -21.23 18.79 -17.81
CA SER A 62 -21.56 19.78 -18.86
C SER A 62 -21.82 19.07 -20.21
N PRO A 63 -22.46 19.75 -21.18
CA PRO A 63 -22.69 19.14 -22.51
C PRO A 63 -21.41 18.65 -23.18
N MET A 64 -20.32 19.41 -23.10
CA MET A 64 -19.02 19.04 -23.66
C MET A 64 -18.40 17.84 -22.96
N GLU A 65 -18.48 17.78 -21.63
CA GLU A 65 -18.00 16.64 -20.84
C GLU A 65 -18.81 15.39 -21.12
N ASN A 66 -20.13 15.51 -21.27
CA ASN A 66 -21.01 14.39 -21.59
C ASN A 66 -20.74 13.82 -22.98
N ASP A 67 -20.45 14.68 -23.96
CA ASP A 67 -20.04 14.26 -25.30
C ASP A 67 -18.69 13.52 -25.24
N GLY A 68 -17.71 14.08 -24.55
CA GLY A 68 -16.41 13.45 -24.32
C GLY A 68 -16.51 12.08 -23.60
N TYR A 69 -17.36 11.97 -22.59
CA TYR A 69 -17.66 10.71 -21.91
C TYR A 69 -18.27 9.68 -22.87
N THR A 70 -19.28 10.08 -23.63
CA THR A 70 -20.00 9.19 -24.58
C THR A 70 -19.08 8.67 -25.67
N GLN A 71 -18.20 9.51 -26.22
CA GLN A 71 -17.20 9.10 -27.21
C GLN A 71 -16.25 8.03 -26.64
N ARG A 72 -15.76 8.19 -25.41
CA ARG A 72 -14.86 7.25 -24.75
C ARG A 72 -15.53 5.92 -24.44
N VAL A 73 -16.75 5.95 -23.93
CA VAL A 73 -17.55 4.73 -23.70
C VAL A 73 -17.79 3.97 -24.99
N THR A 74 -18.12 4.70 -26.07
CA THR A 74 -18.32 4.10 -27.40
C THR A 74 -17.03 3.47 -27.92
N LEU A 75 -15.89 4.14 -27.72
CA LEU A 75 -14.59 3.60 -28.10
C LEU A 75 -14.23 2.34 -27.31
N ALA A 76 -14.45 2.35 -25.99
CA ALA A 76 -14.22 1.19 -25.13
C ALA A 76 -15.05 -0.03 -25.59
N LYS A 77 -16.32 0.18 -25.93
CA LYS A 77 -17.18 -0.88 -26.48
C LYS A 77 -16.67 -1.46 -27.80
N LYS A 78 -16.08 -0.62 -28.67
CA LYS A 78 -15.43 -1.10 -29.92
C LYS A 78 -14.23 -2.00 -29.67
N PHE A 79 -13.54 -1.80 -28.54
CA PHE A 79 -12.45 -2.67 -28.09
C PHE A 79 -12.92 -3.89 -27.30
N GLY A 80 -14.23 -4.14 -27.22
CA GLY A 80 -14.81 -5.28 -26.50
C GLY A 80 -14.73 -5.14 -24.99
N LEU A 81 -14.59 -3.90 -24.48
CA LEU A 81 -14.53 -3.64 -23.03
C LEU A 81 -15.96 -3.42 -22.50
N ASP A 82 -16.35 -4.20 -21.50
CA ASP A 82 -17.48 -3.87 -20.65
C ASP A 82 -17.06 -2.80 -19.64
N VAL A 83 -17.45 -1.56 -19.93
CA VAL A 83 -17.03 -0.40 -19.13
C VAL A 83 -17.50 -0.53 -17.67
N GLN A 84 -18.74 -0.99 -17.45
CA GLN A 84 -19.26 -1.10 -16.11
C GLN A 84 -18.51 -2.15 -15.28
N GLU A 85 -18.32 -3.34 -15.83
CA GLU A 85 -17.56 -4.40 -15.21
C GLU A 85 -16.11 -3.97 -14.93
N MET A 86 -15.45 -3.31 -15.90
CA MET A 86 -14.07 -2.86 -15.76
C MET A 86 -13.92 -1.77 -14.69
N LEU A 87 -14.89 -0.87 -14.54
CA LEU A 87 -14.89 0.16 -13.49
C LEU A 87 -15.12 -0.45 -12.11
N GLU A 88 -15.99 -1.45 -12.00
CA GLU A 88 -16.20 -2.21 -10.77
C GLU A 88 -14.93 -2.95 -10.36
N GLN A 89 -14.31 -3.68 -11.28
CA GLN A 89 -13.04 -4.38 -11.04
C GLN A 89 -11.92 -3.41 -10.63
N ARG A 90 -11.83 -2.24 -11.28
CA ARG A 90 -10.88 -1.20 -10.87
C ARG A 90 -11.14 -0.71 -9.45
N THR A 91 -12.39 -0.49 -9.09
CA THR A 91 -12.79 -0.05 -7.74
C THR A 91 -12.39 -1.11 -6.71
N GLN A 92 -12.69 -2.38 -6.98
CA GLN A 92 -12.30 -3.49 -6.11
C GLN A 92 -10.79 -3.57 -5.93
N GLN A 93 -10.01 -3.40 -7.01
CA GLN A 93 -8.54 -3.39 -6.93
C GLN A 93 -7.96 -2.28 -6.06
N THR A 94 -8.68 -1.20 -5.88
CA THR A 94 -8.24 -0.06 -5.06
C THR A 94 -8.83 -0.08 -3.64
N SER A 95 -9.98 -0.73 -3.45
CA SER A 95 -10.68 -0.77 -2.16
C SER A 95 -10.52 -2.09 -1.41
N ASP A 96 -10.27 -3.19 -2.12
CA ASP A 96 -10.19 -4.50 -1.50
C ASP A 96 -8.77 -4.78 -1.00
N VAL A 97 -8.68 -5.41 0.14
CA VAL A 97 -7.43 -5.92 0.74
C VAL A 97 -7.30 -7.41 0.48
N VAL A 98 -6.08 -7.94 0.50
CA VAL A 98 -5.84 -9.39 0.48
C VAL A 98 -6.42 -9.98 1.76
N PRO A 99 -7.44 -10.87 1.68
CA PRO A 99 -8.06 -11.44 2.86
C PRO A 99 -7.04 -12.24 3.69
N GLU A 100 -7.17 -12.17 5.02
CA GLU A 100 -6.39 -13.01 5.95
C GLU A 100 -4.86 -12.95 5.80
N LEU A 101 -4.34 -11.88 5.14
CA LEU A 101 -2.90 -11.69 5.08
C LEU A 101 -2.32 -11.64 6.50
N ASN A 102 -1.35 -12.48 6.78
CA ASN A 102 -0.64 -12.51 8.06
C ASN A 102 0.76 -13.06 7.82
N ILE A 103 1.73 -12.17 7.62
CA ILE A 103 3.12 -12.52 7.33
C ILE A 103 3.98 -11.99 8.46
N LYS A 104 4.84 -12.87 8.98
CA LYS A 104 5.77 -12.59 10.05
C LYS A 104 7.12 -12.20 9.49
N ASP A 105 7.80 -11.28 10.20
CA ASP A 105 9.17 -10.86 9.89
C ASP A 105 9.35 -10.48 8.39
N MET A 106 8.41 -9.68 7.87
CA MET A 106 8.53 -9.17 6.49
C MET A 106 9.35 -7.88 6.45
N LYS A 107 9.84 -7.54 5.25
CA LYS A 107 10.49 -6.25 4.95
C LYS A 107 9.78 -5.56 3.79
N MET A 108 9.44 -4.29 3.95
CA MET A 108 8.71 -3.52 2.95
C MET A 108 9.21 -2.09 2.84
N ALA A 109 9.37 -1.60 1.60
CA ALA A 109 9.79 -0.22 1.33
C ALA A 109 8.60 0.72 1.15
N GLY A 110 8.73 1.97 1.63
CA GLY A 110 7.74 3.02 1.44
C GLY A 110 8.15 4.35 2.05
N PHE A 111 7.19 5.26 2.14
CA PHE A 111 7.36 6.58 2.75
C PHE A 111 6.49 6.68 4.00
N LEU A 112 7.05 7.20 5.07
CA LEU A 112 6.34 7.37 6.34
C LEU A 112 5.65 8.73 6.41
N VAL A 113 4.36 8.70 6.77
CA VAL A 113 3.59 9.90 7.15
C VAL A 113 3.24 9.75 8.63
N PRO A 114 3.70 10.64 9.50
CA PRO A 114 3.48 10.52 10.94
C PRO A 114 2.00 10.75 11.29
N ILE A 115 1.50 9.97 12.25
CA ILE A 115 0.17 10.12 12.84
C ILE A 115 0.32 10.69 14.25
N GLU A 116 1.20 10.09 15.05
CA GLU A 116 1.48 10.49 16.42
C GLU A 116 2.96 10.81 16.55
N MET A 117 3.28 12.01 17.04
CA MET A 117 4.65 12.48 17.26
C MET A 117 4.81 13.14 18.62
N GLU A 118 5.95 12.89 19.25
CA GLU A 118 6.47 13.66 20.37
C GLU A 118 7.77 14.33 19.92
N GLY A 119 7.70 15.63 19.60
CA GLY A 119 8.81 16.35 18.96
C GLY A 119 9.08 15.80 17.54
N LEU A 120 10.28 15.25 17.31
CA LEU A 120 10.66 14.62 16.04
C LEU A 120 10.48 13.10 16.03
N ILE A 121 10.09 12.50 17.16
CA ILE A 121 9.95 11.05 17.30
C ILE A 121 8.49 10.66 17.10
N GLY A 122 8.24 9.80 16.14
CA GLY A 122 6.93 9.21 15.89
C GLY A 122 6.86 7.77 16.39
N THR A 123 5.69 7.35 16.86
CA THR A 123 5.40 5.97 17.29
C THR A 123 4.35 5.31 16.42
N GLN A 124 3.58 6.11 15.66
CA GLN A 124 2.60 5.64 14.69
C GLN A 124 2.72 6.41 13.38
N PHE A 125 2.69 5.67 12.29
CA PHE A 125 2.85 6.21 10.94
C PHE A 125 1.87 5.57 9.96
N LEU A 126 1.55 6.27 8.87
CA LEU A 126 1.12 5.62 7.64
C LEU A 126 2.35 5.29 6.80
N LEU A 127 2.41 4.08 6.26
CA LEU A 127 3.34 3.73 5.20
C LEU A 127 2.58 3.78 3.87
N VAL A 128 3.13 4.49 2.89
CA VAL A 128 2.54 4.73 1.57
C VAL A 128 3.57 4.51 0.45
N PRO A 129 3.13 4.16 -0.79
CA PRO A 129 4.06 3.85 -1.88
C PRO A 129 4.71 5.07 -2.54
N THR A 130 4.16 6.27 -2.30
CA THR A 130 4.57 7.49 -3.01
C THR A 130 4.85 8.61 -2.02
N ALA A 131 5.98 9.29 -2.20
CA ALA A 131 6.35 10.46 -1.40
C ALA A 131 5.30 11.56 -1.49
N GLY A 132 4.98 12.21 -0.36
CA GLY A 132 4.02 13.30 -0.28
C GLY A 132 2.55 12.88 -0.45
N ALA A 133 2.25 11.59 -0.57
CA ALA A 133 0.87 11.10 -0.51
C ALA A 133 0.23 11.50 0.84
N CYS A 134 -1.05 11.79 0.83
CA CYS A 134 -1.83 12.31 1.97
C CYS A 134 -1.52 13.76 2.38
N ILE A 135 -0.54 14.45 1.79
CA ILE A 135 -0.20 15.84 2.17
C ILE A 135 -0.72 16.84 1.14
N HIS A 136 -0.55 16.54 -0.15
CA HIS A 136 -0.94 17.42 -1.27
C HIS A 136 -1.85 16.74 -2.29
N THR A 137 -2.13 15.45 -2.08
CA THR A 137 -2.96 14.62 -2.95
C THR A 137 -3.95 13.82 -2.11
N PRO A 138 -5.10 13.42 -2.68
CA PRO A 138 -6.00 12.51 -1.98
C PRO A 138 -5.25 11.30 -1.42
N PRO A 139 -5.66 10.78 -0.26
CA PRO A 139 -5.02 9.60 0.32
C PRO A 139 -5.00 8.44 -0.68
N PRO A 140 -3.94 7.61 -0.67
CA PRO A 140 -3.90 6.42 -1.49
C PRO A 140 -5.07 5.47 -1.17
N PRO A 141 -5.38 4.53 -2.06
CA PRO A 141 -6.35 3.47 -1.80
C PRO A 141 -6.04 2.70 -0.52
N ILE A 142 -7.07 2.12 0.11
CA ILE A 142 -6.92 1.44 1.41
C ILE A 142 -5.90 0.30 1.37
N ASN A 143 -5.77 -0.40 0.24
CA ASN A 143 -4.78 -1.46 0.04
C ASN A 143 -3.38 -0.93 -0.32
N GLN A 144 -3.21 0.37 -0.37
CA GLN A 144 -1.93 1.07 -0.55
C GLN A 144 -1.65 2.02 0.62
N THR A 145 -2.32 1.79 1.76
CA THR A 145 -2.15 2.56 2.99
C THR A 145 -2.07 1.59 4.16
N ILE A 146 -0.96 1.62 4.87
CA ILE A 146 -0.65 0.69 5.96
C ILE A 146 -0.43 1.49 7.24
N LEU A 147 -1.06 1.08 8.34
CA LEU A 147 -0.76 1.61 9.66
C LEU A 147 0.49 0.91 10.21
N VAL A 148 1.55 1.65 10.46
CA VAL A 148 2.77 1.17 11.12
C VAL A 148 2.75 1.58 12.57
N LYS A 149 2.90 0.62 13.47
CA LYS A 149 3.07 0.81 14.91
C LYS A 149 4.51 0.48 15.27
N PHE A 150 5.23 1.46 15.81
CA PHE A 150 6.60 1.32 16.25
C PHE A 150 6.79 1.98 17.61
N PRO A 151 6.45 1.29 18.72
CA PRO A 151 6.46 1.87 20.08
C PRO A 151 7.82 2.39 20.53
N GLU A 152 8.91 1.86 19.97
CA GLU A 152 10.27 2.31 20.27
C GLU A 152 10.55 3.72 19.75
N GLY A 153 9.73 4.19 18.81
CA GLY A 153 9.84 5.50 18.19
C GLY A 153 10.90 5.56 17.09
N HIS A 154 10.58 6.33 16.04
CA HIS A 154 11.50 6.61 14.93
C HIS A 154 11.60 8.11 14.73
N GLU A 155 12.83 8.62 14.63
CA GLU A 155 13.09 10.01 14.29
C GLU A 155 12.85 10.24 12.79
N LEU A 156 11.83 11.05 12.48
CA LEU A 156 11.47 11.33 11.10
C LEU A 156 12.28 12.51 10.54
N GLN A 157 13.23 12.21 9.69
CA GLN A 157 14.07 13.24 9.05
C GLN A 157 13.34 13.99 7.93
N SER A 158 12.50 13.31 7.16
CA SER A 158 11.75 13.87 6.04
C SER A 158 10.61 12.95 5.61
N LEU A 159 9.49 13.55 5.19
CA LEU A 159 8.36 12.85 4.57
C LEU A 159 8.65 12.33 3.15
N TYR A 160 9.77 12.73 2.58
CA TYR A 160 10.20 12.36 1.23
C TYR A 160 11.34 11.33 1.21
N THR A 161 11.78 10.90 2.39
CA THR A 161 12.84 9.89 2.50
C THR A 161 12.22 8.49 2.53
N PRO A 162 12.55 7.62 1.58
CA PRO A 162 12.06 6.25 1.60
C PRO A 162 12.74 5.46 2.72
N VAL A 163 11.99 4.54 3.31
CA VAL A 163 12.45 3.67 4.38
C VAL A 163 12.14 2.21 4.08
N TRP A 164 12.90 1.32 4.71
CA TRP A 164 12.51 -0.06 4.92
C TRP A 164 11.84 -0.20 6.28
N VAL A 165 10.68 -0.84 6.31
CA VAL A 165 9.98 -1.24 7.54
C VAL A 165 10.05 -2.75 7.65
N THR A 166 10.55 -3.25 8.78
CA THR A 166 10.59 -4.69 9.10
C THR A 166 9.59 -4.96 10.22
N GLY A 167 8.90 -6.09 10.18
CA GLY A 167 7.94 -6.49 11.22
C GLY A 167 6.86 -7.44 10.73
N ASP A 168 5.79 -7.56 11.50
CA ASP A 168 4.66 -8.42 11.21
C ASP A 168 3.54 -7.64 10.55
N ILE A 169 3.12 -8.03 9.35
CA ILE A 169 2.00 -7.42 8.63
C ILE A 169 0.76 -8.31 8.69
N LYS A 170 -0.40 -7.69 8.85
CA LYS A 170 -1.71 -8.37 8.75
C LYS A 170 -2.76 -7.50 8.08
N SER A 171 -3.75 -8.15 7.45
CA SER A 171 -4.98 -7.50 7.02
C SER A 171 -5.75 -7.00 8.24
N SER A 172 -5.99 -5.70 8.29
CA SER A 172 -6.76 -5.07 9.35
C SER A 172 -7.19 -3.69 8.90
N SER A 173 -8.49 -3.48 8.80
CA SER A 173 -9.03 -2.16 8.46
C SER A 173 -9.07 -1.29 9.71
N VAL A 174 -8.31 -0.19 9.69
CA VAL A 174 -8.27 0.80 10.77
C VAL A 174 -8.60 2.17 10.20
N LYS A 175 -9.45 2.91 10.91
CA LYS A 175 -9.67 4.35 10.62
C LYS A 175 -8.80 5.13 11.59
N THR A 176 -8.00 6.03 11.06
CA THR A 176 -7.16 6.95 11.84
C THR A 176 -7.35 8.37 11.33
N SER A 177 -7.01 9.36 12.15
CA SER A 177 -6.96 10.76 11.74
C SER A 177 -5.51 11.18 11.57
N VAL A 178 -5.23 11.91 10.51
CA VAL A 178 -3.91 12.51 10.26
C VAL A 178 -4.08 14.01 10.25
N ALA A 179 -3.28 14.69 11.06
CA ALA A 179 -3.22 16.14 11.06
C ALA A 179 -2.44 16.62 9.82
N LEU A 180 -3.14 17.23 8.88
CA LEU A 180 -2.57 17.81 7.68
C LEU A 180 -2.58 19.35 7.77
N SER A 181 -1.89 20.01 6.83
CA SER A 181 -1.82 21.47 6.78
C SER A 181 -3.19 22.16 6.58
N ASP A 182 -4.14 21.46 6.01
CA ASP A 182 -5.52 21.91 5.72
C ASP A 182 -6.57 21.35 6.71
N GLY A 183 -6.14 20.68 7.78
CA GLY A 183 -6.97 20.13 8.84
C GLY A 183 -6.85 18.62 9.02
N ASP A 184 -7.56 18.10 10.00
CA ASP A 184 -7.57 16.65 10.29
C ASP A 184 -8.33 15.89 9.20
N GLN A 185 -7.68 14.89 8.63
CA GLN A 185 -8.28 14.02 7.63
C GLN A 185 -8.41 12.58 8.13
N ALA A 186 -9.63 12.03 8.05
CA ALA A 186 -9.86 10.63 8.36
C ALA A 186 -9.32 9.74 7.23
N ILE A 187 -8.39 8.85 7.55
CA ILE A 187 -7.79 7.91 6.61
C ILE A 187 -8.12 6.49 7.04
N GLN A 188 -8.48 5.66 6.07
CA GLN A 188 -8.72 4.25 6.28
C GLN A 188 -7.53 3.45 5.72
N THR A 189 -6.96 2.57 6.53
CA THR A 189 -5.88 1.65 6.15
C THR A 189 -6.43 0.25 5.90
N GLY A 190 -5.79 -0.51 5.02
CA GLY A 190 -6.15 -1.91 4.75
C GLY A 190 -5.32 -2.91 5.55
N TYR A 191 -4.17 -2.47 6.06
CA TYR A 191 -3.18 -3.31 6.72
C TYR A 191 -2.59 -2.63 7.94
N VAL A 192 -2.07 -3.45 8.86
CA VAL A 192 -1.31 -3.00 10.02
C VAL A 192 0.02 -3.73 10.04
N ILE A 193 1.12 -3.00 10.23
CA ILE A 193 2.44 -3.54 10.56
C ILE A 193 2.74 -3.24 12.03
N ASN A 194 3.06 -4.29 12.79
CA ASN A 194 3.76 -4.13 14.06
C ASN A 194 5.25 -4.20 13.74
N ALA A 195 5.87 -3.03 13.66
CA ALA A 195 7.26 -2.93 13.23
C ALA A 195 8.22 -3.33 14.34
N SER A 196 9.28 -4.03 13.96
CA SER A 196 10.46 -4.35 14.77
C SER A 196 11.69 -3.53 14.35
N GLY A 197 11.63 -2.85 13.21
CA GLY A 197 12.70 -1.98 12.73
C GLY A 197 12.26 -1.05 11.61
N ILE A 198 12.87 0.14 11.57
CA ILE A 198 12.73 1.13 10.50
C ILE A 198 14.13 1.61 10.12
N GLU A 199 14.50 1.46 8.85
CA GLU A 199 15.81 1.81 8.31
C GLU A 199 15.67 2.68 7.07
N LEU A 200 16.64 3.54 6.80
CA LEU A 200 16.67 4.30 5.54
C LEU A 200 16.83 3.35 4.35
N TYR A 201 16.08 3.63 3.30
CA TYR A 201 16.20 2.94 2.02
C TYR A 201 17.49 3.44 1.32
N GLN A 202 18.49 2.57 1.21
CA GLN A 202 19.77 2.85 0.54
C GLN A 202 19.79 2.26 -0.87
#